data_d55c4f21da97e7d3ff32fd6000155fac
#
_entry.id   d55c4f21da97e7d3ff32fd6000155fac
#
_cell.length_a   1.000
_cell.length_b   1.000
_cell.length_c   1.000
_cell.angle_alpha   90.00
_cell.angle_beta   90.00
_cell.angle_gamma   90.00
#
_symmetry.space_group_name_H-M   'P 1'
#
loop_
_entity.id
_entity.type
_entity.pdbx_description
1 polymer ?
#
loop_
_entity_poly.entity_id
_entity_poly.type
_entity_poly.pdbx_seq_one_letter_code
_entity_poly.pdbx_strand_id
1 'polypeptide(L)'
;QYVAKLKHLVDACRNLRGEMQVSPAQRLPLYALGDDAFLTQAAPALQALAKLSEVKVFADEASWQAAAQAAPVAVVGEARLALFMEIDKDAERIRLGKEVTRLQGEIAKAQGKLNNQNFVAKAPPAVIEQEKQRVADFGATLAKVQEQLARLG
;
A
#
# COMPACT_ATOMS: atom_id res chain seq x y z
N GLN A 1 10.25 29.43 15.59
CA GLN A 1 10.30 30.18 14.34
C GLN A 1 9.46 29.54 13.25
N TYR A 2 8.64 30.36 12.60
CA TYR A 2 7.62 29.86 11.66
C TYR A 2 8.23 29.13 10.46
N VAL A 3 9.20 29.76 9.78
CA VAL A 3 9.78 29.21 8.56
C VAL A 3 10.50 27.89 8.81
N ALA A 4 11.25 27.80 9.88
CA ALA A 4 11.96 26.56 10.23
C ALA A 4 11.01 25.43 10.56
N LYS A 5 9.96 25.70 11.32
CA LYS A 5 8.93 24.70 11.63
C LYS A 5 8.18 24.26 10.37
N LEU A 6 7.82 25.20 9.50
CA LEU A 6 7.15 24.89 8.25
C LEU A 6 8.02 24.00 7.38
N LYS A 7 9.30 24.31 7.27
CA LYS A 7 10.24 23.48 6.50
C LYS A 7 10.29 22.04 7.02
N HIS A 8 10.36 21.89 8.35
CA HIS A 8 10.39 20.56 8.96
C HIS A 8 9.11 19.78 8.67
N LEU A 9 7.95 20.44 8.69
CA LEU A 9 6.68 19.80 8.36
C LEU A 9 6.64 19.37 6.90
N VAL A 10 7.07 20.24 5.99
CA VAL A 10 7.11 19.93 4.55
C VAL A 10 8.05 18.76 4.29
N ASP A 11 9.25 18.78 4.89
CA ASP A 11 10.22 17.70 4.72
C ASP A 11 9.67 16.37 5.24
N ALA A 12 8.98 16.38 6.40
CA ALA A 12 8.37 15.17 6.95
C ALA A 12 7.30 14.61 6.00
N CYS A 13 6.46 15.47 5.44
CA CYS A 13 5.43 15.03 4.48
C CYS A 13 6.07 14.47 3.21
N ARG A 14 7.11 15.11 2.70
CA ARG A 14 7.82 14.60 1.52
C ARG A 14 8.47 13.25 1.78
N ASN A 15 9.03 13.05 2.97
CA ASN A 15 9.61 11.77 3.35
C ASN A 15 8.53 10.68 3.44
N LEU A 16 7.36 10.99 4.01
CA LEU A 16 6.24 10.05 4.05
C LEU A 16 5.79 9.67 2.64
N ARG A 17 5.69 10.65 1.74
CA ARG A 17 5.32 10.38 0.35
C ARG A 17 6.33 9.47 -0.33
N GLY A 18 7.61 9.66 -0.07
CA GLY A 18 8.67 8.79 -0.60
C GLY A 18 8.56 7.36 -0.08
N GLU A 19 8.32 7.22 1.22
CA GLU A 19 8.15 5.90 1.83
C GLU A 19 6.92 5.17 1.29
N MET A 20 5.85 5.91 1.01
CA MET A 20 4.60 5.36 0.47
C MET A 20 4.66 5.13 -1.04
N GLN A 21 5.71 5.59 -1.71
CA GLN A 21 5.87 5.50 -3.16
C GLN A 21 4.70 6.15 -3.92
N VAL A 22 4.28 7.31 -3.44
CA VAL A 22 3.18 8.06 -4.03
C VAL A 22 3.64 8.82 -5.26
N SER A 23 2.84 8.81 -6.33
CA SER A 23 3.11 9.59 -7.53
C SER A 23 3.24 11.08 -7.20
N PRO A 24 4.22 11.80 -7.81
CA PRO A 24 4.33 13.25 -7.57
C PRO A 24 3.08 14.05 -7.92
N ALA A 25 2.25 13.54 -8.82
CA ALA A 25 1.00 14.21 -9.22
C ALA A 25 -0.15 13.96 -8.26
N GLN A 26 -0.06 12.95 -7.41
CA GLN A 26 -1.14 12.57 -6.51
C GLN A 26 -1.14 13.43 -5.26
N ARG A 27 -2.31 13.99 -4.92
CA ARG A 27 -2.49 14.76 -3.69
C ARG A 27 -3.16 13.89 -2.64
N LEU A 28 -2.65 13.94 -1.41
CA LEU A 28 -3.16 13.13 -0.30
C LEU A 28 -3.59 14.03 0.84
N PRO A 29 -4.59 13.62 1.65
CA PRO A 29 -4.94 14.36 2.86
C PRO A 29 -3.91 14.12 3.96
N LEU A 30 -3.61 15.17 4.71
CA LEU A 30 -2.76 15.10 5.89
C LEU A 30 -3.62 15.25 7.13
N TYR A 31 -3.48 14.31 8.05
CA TYR A 31 -4.15 14.36 9.35
C TYR A 31 -3.10 14.65 10.41
N ALA A 32 -3.26 15.76 11.12
CA ALA A 32 -2.26 16.27 12.06
C ALA A 32 -2.82 16.40 13.46
N LEU A 33 -1.98 16.16 14.45
CA LEU A 33 -2.32 16.27 15.87
C LEU A 33 -1.18 16.97 16.61
N GLY A 34 -1.51 17.84 17.55
CA GLY A 34 -0.55 18.64 18.33
C GLY A 34 -0.31 19.98 17.67
N ASP A 35 0.25 20.92 18.40
CA ASP A 35 0.60 22.28 17.93
C ASP A 35 -0.48 22.92 17.04
N ASP A 36 -1.73 22.88 17.51
CA ASP A 36 -2.91 23.22 16.71
C ASP A 36 -2.84 24.63 16.11
N ALA A 37 -2.40 25.62 16.89
CA ALA A 37 -2.32 27.00 16.41
C ALA A 37 -1.36 27.13 15.24
N PHE A 38 -0.19 26.53 15.34
CA PHE A 38 0.79 26.57 14.28
C PHE A 38 0.34 25.80 13.04
N LEU A 39 -0.22 24.60 13.23
CA LEU A 39 -0.69 23.77 12.12
C LEU A 39 -1.83 24.46 11.37
N THR A 40 -2.75 25.10 12.08
CA THR A 40 -3.84 25.84 11.45
C THR A 40 -3.33 27.01 10.64
N GLN A 41 -2.35 27.74 11.17
CA GLN A 41 -1.72 28.86 10.48
C GLN A 41 -0.94 28.39 9.25
N ALA A 42 -0.23 27.29 9.36
CA ALA A 42 0.63 26.78 8.29
C ALA A 42 -0.11 25.97 7.22
N ALA A 43 -1.36 25.57 7.48
CA ALA A 43 -2.08 24.63 6.63
C ALA A 43 -2.10 25.02 5.15
N PRO A 44 -2.41 26.27 4.75
CA PRO A 44 -2.43 26.60 3.32
C PRO A 44 -1.06 26.46 2.66
N ALA A 45 0.01 26.89 3.31
CA ALA A 45 1.36 26.76 2.79
C ALA A 45 1.80 25.30 2.73
N LEU A 46 1.50 24.56 3.77
CA LEU A 46 1.84 23.13 3.84
C LEU A 46 1.11 22.35 2.76
N GLN A 47 -0.16 22.64 2.55
CA GLN A 47 -0.96 21.99 1.52
C GLN A 47 -0.35 22.20 0.13
N ALA A 48 0.08 23.41 -0.17
CA ALA A 48 0.68 23.74 -1.46
C ALA A 48 2.06 23.11 -1.63
N LEU A 49 2.92 23.23 -0.61
CA LEU A 49 4.33 22.82 -0.72
C LEU A 49 4.50 21.29 -0.65
N ALA A 50 3.65 20.61 0.10
CA ALA A 50 3.72 19.15 0.24
C ALA A 50 2.73 18.41 -0.66
N LYS A 51 2.03 19.12 -1.53
CA LYS A 51 1.06 18.56 -2.48
C LYS A 51 -0.03 17.75 -1.77
N LEU A 52 -0.72 18.39 -0.84
CA LEU A 52 -1.78 17.76 -0.06
C LEU A 52 -3.15 18.16 -0.62
N SER A 53 -4.12 17.24 -0.53
CA SER A 53 -5.50 17.55 -0.89
C SER A 53 -6.19 18.38 0.19
N GLU A 54 -5.82 18.14 1.46
CA GLU A 54 -6.29 18.91 2.60
C GLU A 54 -5.32 18.74 3.76
N VAL A 55 -5.41 19.65 4.73
CA VAL A 55 -4.72 19.52 6.02
C VAL A 55 -5.79 19.59 7.10
N LYS A 56 -5.98 18.50 7.83
CA LYS A 56 -6.97 18.41 8.88
C LYS A 56 -6.26 18.32 10.24
N VAL A 57 -6.51 19.29 11.11
CA VAL A 57 -5.91 19.34 12.44
C VAL A 57 -6.93 18.80 13.43
N PHE A 58 -6.53 17.80 14.22
CA PHE A 58 -7.41 17.15 15.19
C PHE A 58 -7.18 17.70 16.58
N ALA A 59 -8.26 17.76 17.36
CA ALA A 59 -8.22 18.27 18.72
C ALA A 59 -7.78 17.23 19.73
N ASP A 60 -7.98 15.94 19.44
CA ASP A 60 -7.67 14.86 20.36
C ASP A 60 -7.08 13.66 19.63
N GLU A 61 -6.33 12.86 20.41
CA GLU A 61 -5.63 11.71 19.86
C GLU A 61 -6.58 10.63 19.34
N ALA A 62 -7.69 10.40 20.02
CA ALA A 62 -8.64 9.35 19.61
C ALA A 62 -9.23 9.63 18.24
N SER A 63 -9.65 10.88 17.98
CA SER A 63 -10.18 11.29 16.69
C SER A 63 -9.13 11.17 15.58
N TRP A 64 -7.89 11.59 15.90
CA TRP A 64 -6.79 11.54 14.95
C TRP A 64 -6.47 10.08 14.57
N GLN A 65 -6.36 9.20 15.57
CA GLN A 65 -6.08 7.79 15.30
C GLN A 65 -7.18 7.12 14.50
N ALA A 66 -8.44 7.47 14.78
CA ALA A 66 -9.58 6.92 14.03
C ALA A 66 -9.52 7.33 12.54
N ALA A 67 -9.15 8.57 12.27
CA ALA A 67 -9.04 9.06 10.90
C ALA A 67 -7.79 8.55 10.20
N ALA A 68 -6.65 8.54 10.90
CA ALA A 68 -5.37 8.12 10.33
C ALA A 68 -5.29 6.61 10.10
N GLN A 69 -5.98 5.83 10.90
CA GLN A 69 -5.96 4.36 10.81
C GLN A 69 -4.52 3.82 10.81
N ALA A 70 -4.15 3.05 9.82
CA ALA A 70 -2.82 2.46 9.70
C ALA A 70 -1.87 3.30 8.83
N ALA A 71 -2.20 4.58 8.60
CA ALA A 71 -1.37 5.46 7.78
C ALA A 71 0.01 5.66 8.43
N PRO A 72 1.08 5.82 7.65
CA PRO A 72 2.39 6.11 8.21
C PRO A 72 2.40 7.47 8.92
N VAL A 73 3.13 7.52 10.02
CA VAL A 73 3.15 8.69 10.90
C VAL A 73 4.57 9.23 11.02
N ALA A 74 4.70 10.55 10.98
CA ALA A 74 5.95 11.25 11.29
C ALA A 74 5.72 12.16 12.49
N VAL A 75 6.73 12.30 13.33
CA VAL A 75 6.70 13.19 14.50
C VAL A 75 7.62 14.37 14.24
N VAL A 76 7.09 15.58 14.35
CA VAL A 76 7.84 16.82 14.18
C VAL A 76 7.57 17.71 15.40
N GLY A 77 8.53 17.74 16.33
CA GLY A 77 8.34 18.47 17.59
C GLY A 77 7.14 17.94 18.34
N GLU A 78 6.14 18.79 18.59
CA GLU A 78 4.90 18.41 19.26
C GLU A 78 3.85 17.87 18.32
N ALA A 79 4.06 18.00 17.01
CA ALA A 79 3.08 17.60 16.01
C ALA A 79 3.29 16.16 15.57
N ARG A 80 2.20 15.45 15.38
CA ARG A 80 2.18 14.13 14.73
C ARG A 80 1.43 14.25 13.42
N LEU A 81 2.04 13.75 12.36
CA LEU A 81 1.51 13.86 10.99
C LEU A 81 1.23 12.47 10.44
N ALA A 82 0.04 12.26 9.94
CA ALA A 82 -0.30 11.02 9.24
C ALA A 82 -0.74 11.37 7.82
N LEU A 83 -0.05 10.80 6.84
CA LEU A 83 -0.38 11.00 5.44
C LEU A 83 -1.25 9.83 4.99
N PHE A 84 -2.53 10.11 4.75
CA PHE A 84 -3.52 9.07 4.47
C PHE A 84 -3.68 8.88 2.97
N MET A 85 -3.57 7.63 2.54
CA MET A 85 -3.84 7.27 1.15
C MET A 85 -5.09 6.39 1.13
N GLU A 86 -6.13 6.90 0.48
CA GLU A 86 -7.33 6.13 0.29
C GLU A 86 -7.09 5.10 -0.82
N ILE A 87 -7.25 3.83 -0.48
CA ILE A 87 -7.10 2.75 -1.46
C ILE A 87 -8.36 2.72 -2.32
N ASP A 88 -8.18 2.76 -3.64
CA ASP A 88 -9.27 2.51 -4.57
C ASP A 88 -9.55 1.01 -4.54
N LYS A 89 -10.54 0.60 -3.76
CA LYS A 89 -10.86 -0.81 -3.55
C LYS A 89 -11.28 -1.49 -4.84
N ASP A 90 -11.99 -0.80 -5.71
CA ASP A 90 -12.44 -1.38 -6.97
C ASP A 90 -11.25 -1.66 -7.90
N ALA A 91 -10.31 -0.72 -8.01
CA ALA A 91 -9.09 -0.93 -8.79
C ALA A 91 -8.26 -2.08 -8.23
N GLU A 92 -8.14 -2.16 -6.90
CA GLU A 92 -7.43 -3.26 -6.25
C GLU A 92 -8.11 -4.61 -6.50
N ARG A 93 -9.44 -4.67 -6.45
CA ARG A 93 -10.17 -5.91 -6.76
C ARG A 93 -9.91 -6.37 -8.19
N ILE A 94 -9.90 -5.44 -9.13
CA ILE A 94 -9.61 -5.75 -10.53
C ILE A 94 -8.20 -6.29 -10.68
N ARG A 95 -7.21 -5.60 -10.09
CA ARG A 95 -5.80 -6.01 -10.14
C ARG A 95 -5.59 -7.39 -9.55
N LEU A 96 -6.11 -7.61 -8.34
CA LEU A 96 -5.98 -8.90 -7.65
C LEU A 96 -6.75 -10.01 -8.37
N GLY A 97 -7.93 -9.68 -8.93
CA GLY A 97 -8.71 -10.64 -9.72
C GLY A 97 -7.96 -11.13 -10.96
N LYS A 98 -7.27 -10.23 -11.66
CA LYS A 98 -6.43 -10.60 -12.80
C LYS A 98 -5.27 -11.50 -12.35
N GLU A 99 -4.68 -11.20 -11.21
CA GLU A 99 -3.59 -12.01 -10.67
C GLU A 99 -4.08 -13.41 -10.30
N VAL A 100 -5.26 -13.54 -9.71
CA VAL A 100 -5.88 -14.84 -9.41
C VAL A 100 -6.04 -15.66 -10.71
N THR A 101 -6.58 -15.04 -11.76
CA THR A 101 -6.78 -15.71 -13.03
C THR A 101 -5.46 -16.18 -13.64
N ARG A 102 -4.43 -15.31 -13.59
CA ARG A 102 -3.10 -15.66 -14.09
C ARG A 102 -2.52 -16.85 -13.34
N LEU A 103 -2.58 -16.81 -12.02
CA LEU A 103 -2.03 -17.90 -11.18
C LEU A 103 -2.78 -19.21 -11.39
N GLN A 104 -4.10 -19.16 -11.48
CA GLN A 104 -4.91 -20.34 -11.79
C GLN A 104 -4.53 -20.95 -13.13
N GLY A 105 -4.27 -20.11 -14.14
CA GLY A 105 -3.83 -20.57 -15.45
C GLY A 105 -2.46 -21.24 -15.41
N GLU A 106 -1.53 -20.67 -14.66
CA GLU A 106 -0.19 -21.26 -14.51
C GLU A 106 -0.23 -22.60 -13.78
N ILE A 107 -1.06 -22.70 -12.73
CA ILE A 107 -1.26 -23.95 -11.99
C ILE A 107 -1.86 -25.01 -12.92
N ALA A 108 -2.88 -24.64 -13.70
CA ALA A 108 -3.53 -25.56 -14.62
C ALA A 108 -2.55 -26.11 -15.67
N LYS A 109 -1.68 -25.26 -16.20
CA LYS A 109 -0.64 -25.68 -17.15
C LYS A 109 0.31 -26.69 -16.54
N ALA A 110 0.81 -26.40 -15.35
CA ALA A 110 1.74 -27.30 -14.66
C ALA A 110 1.08 -28.62 -14.29
N GLN A 111 -0.15 -28.57 -13.79
CA GLN A 111 -0.91 -29.78 -13.45
C GLN A 111 -1.23 -30.61 -14.70
N GLY A 112 -1.55 -29.93 -15.82
CA GLY A 112 -1.80 -30.63 -17.10
C GLY A 112 -0.59 -31.43 -17.57
N LYS A 113 0.61 -30.87 -17.40
CA LYS A 113 1.84 -31.59 -17.73
C LYS A 113 2.05 -32.79 -16.80
N LEU A 114 1.84 -32.59 -15.47
CA LEU A 114 2.02 -33.68 -14.51
C LEU A 114 0.98 -34.79 -14.67
N ASN A 115 -0.21 -34.47 -15.18
CA ASN A 115 -1.25 -35.44 -15.45
C ASN A 115 -1.10 -36.16 -16.79
N ASN A 116 -0.19 -35.69 -17.66
CA ASN A 116 0.06 -36.26 -18.94
C ASN A 116 1.06 -37.42 -18.78
N GLN A 117 0.61 -38.65 -18.96
CA GLN A 117 1.43 -39.84 -18.78
C GLN A 117 2.63 -39.85 -19.72
N ASN A 118 2.47 -39.41 -20.96
CA ASN A 118 3.56 -39.35 -21.93
C ASN A 118 4.65 -38.36 -21.47
N PHE A 119 4.24 -37.20 -20.93
CA PHE A 119 5.18 -36.24 -20.42
C PHE A 119 5.94 -36.80 -19.21
N VAL A 120 5.23 -37.38 -18.25
CA VAL A 120 5.82 -37.92 -17.03
C VAL A 120 6.78 -39.07 -17.35
N ALA A 121 6.45 -39.91 -18.33
CA ALA A 121 7.28 -41.05 -18.75
C ALA A 121 8.56 -40.61 -19.45
N LYS A 122 8.52 -39.50 -20.22
CA LYS A 122 9.65 -39.06 -21.05
C LYS A 122 10.47 -37.94 -20.47
N ALA A 123 9.89 -37.12 -19.59
CA ALA A 123 10.59 -35.96 -19.01
C ALA A 123 11.64 -36.41 -17.99
N PRO A 124 12.77 -35.70 -17.91
CA PRO A 124 13.74 -35.94 -16.83
C PRO A 124 13.12 -35.73 -15.47
N PRO A 125 13.56 -36.48 -14.45
CA PRO A 125 13.02 -36.30 -13.09
C PRO A 125 13.13 -34.86 -12.56
N ALA A 126 14.19 -34.12 -12.91
CA ALA A 126 14.39 -32.73 -12.52
C ALA A 126 13.29 -31.83 -13.08
N VAL A 127 12.83 -32.07 -14.30
CA VAL A 127 11.74 -31.31 -14.93
C VAL A 127 10.41 -31.59 -14.24
N ILE A 128 10.15 -32.84 -13.89
CA ILE A 128 8.94 -33.22 -13.17
C ILE A 128 8.89 -32.55 -11.80
N GLU A 129 10.00 -32.57 -11.08
CA GLU A 129 10.10 -31.90 -9.77
C GLU A 129 9.91 -30.39 -9.91
N GLN A 130 10.45 -29.79 -10.98
CA GLN A 130 10.25 -28.36 -11.25
C GLN A 130 8.78 -28.01 -11.45
N GLU A 131 8.04 -28.81 -12.18
CA GLU A 131 6.60 -28.58 -12.39
C GLU A 131 5.80 -28.77 -11.09
N LYS A 132 6.17 -29.76 -10.27
CA LYS A 132 5.56 -29.92 -8.93
C LYS A 132 5.82 -28.71 -8.06
N GLN A 133 7.03 -28.17 -8.09
CA GLN A 133 7.40 -26.99 -7.31
C GLN A 133 6.62 -25.76 -7.78
N ARG A 134 6.41 -25.63 -9.10
CA ARG A 134 5.59 -24.54 -9.65
C ARG A 134 4.16 -24.58 -9.12
N VAL A 135 3.55 -25.77 -9.07
CA VAL A 135 2.19 -25.93 -8.53
C VAL A 135 2.16 -25.48 -7.08
N ALA A 136 3.14 -25.89 -6.28
CA ALA A 136 3.22 -25.53 -4.86
C ALA A 136 3.41 -24.01 -4.69
N ASP A 137 4.35 -23.41 -5.44
CA ASP A 137 4.68 -21.99 -5.32
C ASP A 137 3.53 -21.10 -5.79
N PHE A 138 2.95 -21.39 -6.95
CA PHE A 138 1.81 -20.63 -7.44
C PHE A 138 0.58 -20.81 -6.55
N GLY A 139 0.38 -22.00 -6.00
CA GLY A 139 -0.70 -22.26 -5.06
C GLY A 139 -0.58 -21.44 -3.79
N ALA A 140 0.64 -21.33 -3.23
CA ALA A 140 0.90 -20.50 -2.05
C ALA A 140 0.65 -19.02 -2.36
N THR A 141 1.12 -18.54 -3.52
CA THR A 141 0.91 -17.15 -3.94
C THR A 141 -0.58 -16.87 -4.17
N LEU A 142 -1.29 -17.81 -4.82
CA LEU A 142 -2.72 -17.70 -5.06
C LEU A 142 -3.49 -17.55 -3.74
N ALA A 143 -3.15 -18.36 -2.74
CA ALA A 143 -3.81 -18.28 -1.42
C ALA A 143 -3.63 -16.90 -0.79
N LYS A 144 -2.43 -16.31 -0.89
CA LYS A 144 -2.16 -14.97 -0.38
C LYS A 144 -2.97 -13.90 -1.10
N VAL A 145 -3.06 -13.99 -2.43
CA VAL A 145 -3.81 -13.02 -3.24
C VAL A 145 -5.31 -13.13 -2.91
N GLN A 146 -5.83 -14.35 -2.78
CA GLN A 146 -7.23 -14.57 -2.41
C GLN A 146 -7.53 -14.03 -1.01
N GLU A 147 -6.59 -14.16 -0.07
CA GLU A 147 -6.72 -13.57 1.27
C GLU A 147 -6.79 -12.05 1.20
N GLN A 148 -5.95 -11.42 0.37
CA GLN A 148 -5.98 -9.97 0.18
C GLN A 148 -7.32 -9.51 -0.41
N LEU A 149 -7.88 -10.26 -1.38
CA LEU A 149 -9.21 -9.97 -1.91
C LEU A 149 -10.29 -10.05 -0.85
N ALA A 150 -10.23 -11.06 0.01
CA ALA A 150 -11.21 -11.22 1.09
C ALA A 150 -11.16 -10.04 2.07
N ARG A 151 -9.95 -9.51 2.34
CA ARG A 151 -9.78 -8.36 3.23
C ARG A 151 -10.31 -7.06 2.65
N LEU A 152 -10.35 -6.94 1.33
CA LEU A 152 -10.95 -5.76 0.70
C LEU A 152 -12.46 -5.70 0.90
N GLY A 153 -13.06 -6.83 1.17
CA GLY A 153 -14.47 -6.96 1.49
C GLY A 153 -15.39 -6.72 0.35
#